data_6b13b72de90665fac3f145f413cbebec
#
_entry.id   6b13b72de90665fac3f145f413cbebec
#
_cell.length_a   1.000
_cell.length_b   1.000
_cell.length_c   1.000
_cell.angle_alpha   90.00
_cell.angle_beta   90.00
_cell.angle_gamma   90.00
#
_symmetry.space_group_name_H-M   'P 1'
#
loop_
_entity.id
_entity.type
_entity.pdbx_description
1 polymer ?
#
loop_
_entity_poly.entity_id
_entity_poly.type
_entity_poly.pdbx_seq_one_letter_code
_entity_poly.pdbx_strand_id
1 'polypeptide(L)'
;MALAAGGWLLYTQVWTGKIEPVPYTDLTPQLGTIEFTRKVTAVYHSRRPFKTLLDATMPGRAPRIPPHNWDRDQVVVIALGPRSSTGYSLRVLRVVERRRGIYVYVREQTPTLGEPVRARVTYPYRVLSMHGSAKPVYVKLEGRP
;
A
#
# COMPACT_ATOMS: atom_id res chain seq x y z
N MET A 1 -1.91 47.69 -22.55
CA MET A 1 -1.84 46.26 -22.99
C MET A 1 -0.97 45.44 -22.04
N ALA A 2 -1.38 45.23 -20.80
CA ALA A 2 -0.58 44.42 -19.85
C ALA A 2 -1.42 43.66 -18.82
N LEU A 3 -2.64 43.23 -19.16
CA LEU A 3 -3.53 42.52 -18.22
C LEU A 3 -3.85 41.06 -18.61
N ALA A 4 -3.24 40.53 -19.66
CA ALA A 4 -3.51 39.16 -20.10
C ALA A 4 -2.55 38.10 -19.54
N ALA A 5 -1.40 38.46 -18.98
CA ALA A 5 -0.38 37.51 -18.50
C ALA A 5 -0.62 37.01 -17.06
N GLY A 6 -1.32 37.77 -16.25
CA GLY A 6 -1.58 37.40 -14.84
C GLY A 6 -2.66 36.31 -14.66
N GLY A 7 -3.63 36.24 -15.58
CA GLY A 7 -4.71 35.26 -15.51
C GLY A 7 -4.30 33.82 -15.88
N TRP A 8 -3.30 33.68 -16.72
CA TRP A 8 -2.82 32.38 -17.20
C TRP A 8 -2.00 31.63 -16.15
N LEU A 9 -1.21 32.35 -15.38
CA LEU A 9 -0.41 31.75 -14.28
C LEU A 9 -1.30 31.28 -13.11
N LEU A 10 -2.37 32.00 -12.82
CA LEU A 10 -3.35 31.55 -11.81
C LEU A 10 -4.15 30.34 -12.27
N TYR A 11 -4.47 30.26 -13.56
CA TYR A 11 -5.24 29.13 -14.13
C TYR A 11 -4.42 27.82 -14.15
N THR A 12 -3.12 27.90 -14.40
CA THR A 12 -2.24 26.71 -14.38
C THR A 12 -1.98 26.21 -12.96
N GLN A 13 -1.95 27.06 -11.95
CA GLN A 13 -1.76 26.65 -10.54
C GLN A 13 -3.04 26.00 -9.94
N VAL A 14 -4.21 26.35 -10.43
CA VAL A 14 -5.47 25.75 -9.95
C VAL A 14 -5.69 24.34 -10.53
N TRP A 15 -5.10 24.02 -11.68
CA TRP A 15 -5.29 22.74 -12.36
C TRP A 15 -4.23 21.68 -12.03
N THR A 16 -3.04 22.06 -11.66
CA THR A 16 -2.03 21.14 -11.13
C THR A 16 -2.29 20.90 -9.65
N GLY A 17 -3.24 20.01 -9.36
CA GLY A 17 -3.51 19.57 -7.99
C GLY A 17 -2.19 19.21 -7.29
N LYS A 18 -1.91 19.87 -6.17
CA LYS A 18 -0.70 19.66 -5.39
C LYS A 18 -0.52 18.18 -5.07
N ILE A 19 0.59 17.61 -5.51
CA ILE A 19 0.98 16.24 -5.20
C ILE A 19 1.94 16.29 -4.02
N GLU A 20 1.56 15.68 -2.91
CA GLU A 20 2.39 15.65 -1.71
C GLU A 20 2.80 14.21 -1.40
N PRO A 21 4.08 13.94 -1.11
CA PRO A 21 4.49 12.65 -0.61
C PRO A 21 3.87 12.39 0.77
N VAL A 22 3.39 11.17 0.97
CA VAL A 22 2.83 10.74 2.26
C VAL A 22 3.86 9.87 2.97
N PRO A 23 4.32 10.29 4.17
CA PRO A 23 5.16 9.44 5.00
C PRO A 23 4.39 8.19 5.42
N TYR A 24 5.05 7.04 5.37
CA TYR A 24 4.48 5.77 5.81
C TYR A 24 5.52 4.89 6.50
N THR A 25 5.05 3.98 7.33
CA THR A 25 5.86 2.94 7.95
C THR A 25 5.41 1.58 7.43
N ASP A 26 6.35 0.77 6.99
CA ASP A 26 6.07 -0.61 6.57
C ASP A 26 6.04 -1.52 7.81
N LEU A 27 4.85 -2.03 8.13
CA LEU A 27 4.63 -2.94 9.26
C LEU A 27 4.85 -4.41 8.89
N THR A 28 5.06 -4.72 7.63
CA THR A 28 5.19 -6.10 7.13
C THR A 28 6.24 -6.91 7.87
N PRO A 29 7.45 -6.40 8.16
CA PRO A 29 8.46 -7.18 8.89
C PRO A 29 8.03 -7.58 10.30
N GLN A 30 7.18 -6.78 10.94
CA GLN A 30 6.69 -7.05 12.30
C GLN A 30 5.54 -8.07 12.34
N LEU A 31 4.81 -8.22 11.24
CA LEU A 31 3.70 -9.15 11.12
C LEU A 31 4.15 -10.57 10.74
N GLY A 32 5.30 -10.70 10.10
CA GLY A 32 5.88 -11.99 9.70
C GLY A 32 5.17 -12.63 8.52
N THR A 33 5.07 -13.95 8.54
CA THR A 33 4.46 -14.70 7.45
C THR A 33 2.95 -14.78 7.62
N ILE A 34 2.24 -14.20 6.65
CA ILE A 34 0.77 -14.25 6.57
C ILE A 34 0.39 -14.81 5.20
N GLU A 35 -0.52 -15.77 5.16
CA GLU A 35 -0.96 -16.43 3.95
C GLU A 35 -2.26 -15.82 3.43
N PHE A 36 -2.16 -14.73 2.69
CA PHE A 36 -3.29 -14.15 1.98
C PHE A 36 -3.62 -14.98 0.74
N THR A 37 -4.57 -15.88 0.85
CA THR A 37 -4.97 -16.76 -0.25
C THR A 37 -5.72 -16.05 -1.38
N ARG A 38 -6.04 -14.78 -1.21
CA ARG A 38 -6.72 -13.93 -2.20
C ARG A 38 -6.01 -12.59 -2.30
N LYS A 39 -6.22 -11.92 -3.43
CA LYS A 39 -5.85 -10.52 -3.56
C LYS A 39 -6.65 -9.67 -2.57
N VAL A 40 -5.97 -8.86 -1.78
CA VAL A 40 -6.57 -7.94 -0.81
C VAL A 40 -6.04 -6.54 -1.05
N THR A 41 -6.95 -5.57 -1.08
CA THR A 41 -6.65 -4.15 -1.00
C THR A 41 -7.67 -3.54 -0.06
N ALA A 42 -7.25 -3.17 1.14
CA ALA A 42 -8.16 -2.69 2.18
C ALA A 42 -7.49 -1.64 3.07
N VAL A 43 -8.32 -0.75 3.61
CA VAL A 43 -7.91 0.31 4.54
C VAL A 43 -8.62 0.09 5.86
N TYR A 44 -7.87 0.17 6.95
CA TYR A 44 -8.39 0.00 8.29
C TYR A 44 -8.10 1.23 9.14
N HIS A 45 -9.14 1.74 9.79
CA HIS A 45 -9.07 2.90 10.68
C HIS A 45 -9.15 2.52 12.17
N SER A 46 -9.33 1.24 12.47
CA SER A 46 -9.40 0.74 13.84
C SER A 46 -8.83 -0.66 13.97
N ARG A 47 -8.44 -1.01 15.19
CA ARG A 47 -7.77 -2.28 15.48
C ARG A 47 -8.67 -3.49 15.23
N ARG A 48 -9.94 -3.41 15.60
CA ARG A 48 -10.85 -4.56 15.57
C ARG A 48 -11.05 -5.16 14.18
N PRO A 49 -11.42 -4.41 13.13
CA PRO A 49 -11.56 -4.96 11.80
C PRO A 49 -10.22 -5.44 11.20
N PHE A 50 -9.12 -4.78 11.52
CA PHE A 50 -7.79 -5.24 11.10
C PHE A 50 -7.42 -6.58 11.76
N LYS A 51 -7.68 -6.72 13.07
CA LYS A 51 -7.50 -8.00 13.76
C LYS A 51 -8.36 -9.10 13.16
N THR A 52 -9.61 -8.81 12.82
CA THR A 52 -10.53 -9.77 12.17
C THR A 52 -9.96 -10.28 10.84
N LEU A 53 -9.36 -9.41 10.02
CA LEU A 53 -8.66 -9.83 8.80
C LEU A 53 -7.51 -10.78 9.11
N LEU A 54 -6.66 -10.43 10.08
CA LEU A 54 -5.50 -11.25 10.45
C LEU A 54 -5.93 -12.60 11.02
N ASP A 55 -6.94 -12.65 11.86
CA ASP A 55 -7.49 -13.89 12.41
C ASP A 55 -8.01 -14.82 11.30
N ALA A 56 -8.65 -14.27 10.28
CA ALA A 56 -9.15 -15.02 9.13
C ALA A 56 -8.03 -15.59 8.24
N THR A 57 -6.88 -14.92 8.18
CA THR A 57 -5.72 -15.32 7.36
C THR A 57 -4.70 -16.17 8.12
N MET A 58 -4.82 -16.27 9.43
CA MET A 58 -3.92 -16.99 10.32
C MET A 58 -4.70 -17.93 11.26
N PRO A 59 -5.49 -18.88 10.73
CA PRO A 59 -6.30 -19.74 11.56
C PRO A 59 -5.41 -20.56 12.52
N GLY A 60 -5.78 -20.59 13.79
CA GLY A 60 -5.04 -21.29 14.84
C GLY A 60 -3.77 -20.57 15.33
N ARG A 61 -3.51 -19.34 14.89
CA ARG A 61 -2.40 -18.50 15.37
C ARG A 61 -2.92 -17.18 15.91
N ALA A 62 -2.34 -16.70 17.00
CA ALA A 62 -2.62 -15.36 17.48
C ALA A 62 -1.79 -14.35 16.67
N PRO A 63 -2.40 -13.43 15.92
CA PRO A 63 -1.67 -12.42 15.18
C PRO A 63 -0.96 -11.47 16.15
N ARG A 64 0.30 -11.18 15.88
CA ARG A 64 1.02 -10.10 16.55
C ARG A 64 0.72 -8.79 15.83
N ILE A 65 -0.13 -7.97 16.44
CA ILE A 65 -0.39 -6.63 15.94
C ILE A 65 0.61 -5.71 16.62
N PRO A 66 1.52 -5.05 15.84
CA PRO A 66 2.46 -4.11 16.42
C PRO A 66 1.73 -2.93 17.07
N PRO A 67 2.33 -2.27 18.07
CA PRO A 67 1.77 -1.05 18.63
C PRO A 67 1.46 -0.03 17.53
N HIS A 68 0.24 0.49 17.53
CA HIS A 68 -0.24 1.40 16.50
C HIS A 68 -1.22 2.41 17.08
N ASN A 69 -1.07 3.67 16.71
CA ASN A 69 -1.97 4.73 17.15
C ASN A 69 -3.16 4.83 16.20
N TRP A 70 -4.22 4.09 16.49
CA TRP A 70 -5.45 4.04 15.71
C TRP A 70 -6.27 5.34 15.71
N ASP A 71 -6.01 6.23 16.65
CA ASP A 71 -6.69 7.54 16.70
C ASP A 71 -6.09 8.52 15.68
N ARG A 72 -4.82 8.32 15.32
CA ARG A 72 -4.09 9.18 14.40
C ARG A 72 -3.85 8.57 13.04
N ASP A 73 -3.57 7.28 12.99
CA ASP A 73 -3.04 6.61 11.81
C ASP A 73 -4.01 5.53 11.29
N GLN A 74 -3.95 5.30 10.00
CA GLN A 74 -4.67 4.24 9.31
C GLN A 74 -3.69 3.18 8.81
N VAL A 75 -4.20 2.00 8.54
CA VAL A 75 -3.43 0.87 8.00
C VAL A 75 -3.96 0.50 6.63
N VAL A 76 -3.07 0.38 5.67
CA VAL A 76 -3.38 -0.09 4.30
C VAL A 76 -2.78 -1.47 4.11
N VAL A 77 -3.61 -2.44 3.75
CA VAL A 77 -3.21 -3.82 3.46
C VAL A 77 -3.26 -4.05 1.96
N ILE A 78 -2.16 -4.55 1.41
CA ILE A 78 -2.01 -4.88 -0.01
C ILE A 78 -1.46 -6.29 -0.10
N ALA A 79 -2.22 -7.21 -0.65
CA ALA A 79 -1.81 -8.59 -0.86
C ALA A 79 -2.10 -9.04 -2.29
N LEU A 80 -1.17 -9.76 -2.89
CA LEU A 80 -1.28 -10.21 -4.27
C LEU A 80 -1.98 -11.58 -4.42
N GLY A 81 -2.15 -12.30 -3.32
CA GLY A 81 -2.54 -13.70 -3.35
C GLY A 81 -1.36 -14.64 -3.59
N PRO A 82 -1.60 -15.92 -3.84
CA PRO A 82 -0.56 -16.92 -3.95
C PRO A 82 0.32 -16.73 -5.20
N ARG A 83 1.61 -17.03 -5.05
CA ARG A 83 2.62 -17.10 -6.11
C ARG A 83 3.36 -18.41 -6.05
N SER A 84 3.89 -18.84 -7.18
CA SER A 84 4.43 -20.20 -7.36
C SER A 84 5.86 -20.40 -6.85
N SER A 85 6.55 -19.33 -6.48
CA SER A 85 7.95 -19.43 -6.05
C SER A 85 8.36 -18.34 -5.06
N THR A 86 9.54 -18.49 -4.48
CA THR A 86 10.14 -17.51 -3.55
C THR A 86 10.64 -16.24 -4.22
N GLY A 87 10.73 -16.21 -5.55
CA GLY A 87 11.24 -15.05 -6.30
C GLY A 87 10.26 -13.90 -6.48
N TYR A 88 9.02 -14.07 -6.05
CA TYR A 88 8.00 -13.01 -6.13
C TYR A 88 8.01 -12.17 -4.87
N SER A 89 7.94 -10.85 -5.03
CA SER A 89 7.80 -9.91 -3.92
C SER A 89 6.96 -8.71 -4.33
N LEU A 90 6.45 -7.99 -3.35
CA LEU A 90 5.71 -6.75 -3.54
C LEU A 90 6.53 -5.58 -3.00
N ARG A 91 6.81 -4.60 -3.85
CA ARG A 91 7.55 -3.40 -3.50
C ARG A 91 6.65 -2.18 -3.51
N VAL A 92 6.72 -1.37 -2.47
CA VAL A 92 6.11 -0.05 -2.46
C VAL A 92 7.06 0.93 -3.13
N LEU A 93 6.59 1.63 -4.16
CA LEU A 93 7.39 2.60 -4.91
C LEU A 93 7.27 3.99 -4.30
N ARG A 94 6.05 4.43 -4.04
CA ARG A 94 5.75 5.72 -3.42
C ARG A 94 4.31 5.77 -2.93
N VAL A 95 4.06 6.67 -2.00
CA VAL A 95 2.71 7.03 -1.55
C VAL A 95 2.58 8.54 -1.70
N VAL A 96 1.55 8.98 -2.40
CA VAL A 96 1.29 10.39 -2.64
C VAL A 96 -0.15 10.75 -2.36
N GLU A 97 -0.36 11.95 -1.86
CA GLU A 97 -1.69 12.52 -1.67
C GLU A 97 -1.98 13.50 -2.80
N ARG A 98 -3.17 13.37 -3.37
CA ARG A 98 -3.72 14.27 -4.37
C ARG A 98 -5.09 14.76 -3.90
N ARG A 99 -5.66 15.71 -4.63
CA ARG A 99 -6.98 16.25 -4.31
C ARG A 99 -8.06 15.17 -4.10
N ARG A 100 -8.07 14.13 -4.92
CA ARG A 100 -9.12 13.09 -4.92
C ARG A 100 -8.83 11.89 -4.02
N GLY A 101 -7.61 11.74 -3.51
CA GLY A 101 -7.28 10.58 -2.70
C GLY A 101 -5.80 10.42 -2.43
N ILE A 102 -5.48 9.36 -1.70
CA ILE A 102 -4.14 8.88 -1.45
C ILE A 102 -3.85 7.75 -2.42
N TYR A 103 -2.72 7.81 -3.12
CA TYR A 103 -2.32 6.83 -4.12
C TYR A 103 -1.08 6.08 -3.66
N VAL A 104 -1.22 4.78 -3.50
CA VAL A 104 -0.12 3.87 -3.16
C VAL A 104 0.32 3.16 -4.43
N TYR A 105 1.52 3.46 -4.90
CA TYR A 105 2.09 2.83 -6.09
C TYR A 105 2.96 1.66 -5.66
N VAL A 106 2.63 0.49 -6.16
CA VAL A 106 3.31 -0.76 -5.86
C VAL A 106 3.73 -1.46 -7.14
N ARG A 107 4.78 -2.27 -7.03
CA ARG A 107 5.26 -3.10 -8.13
C ARG A 107 5.46 -4.53 -7.65
N GLU A 108 4.96 -5.48 -8.41
CA GLU A 108 5.32 -6.87 -8.22
C GLU A 108 6.69 -7.13 -8.86
N GLN A 109 7.63 -7.63 -8.07
CA GLN A 109 8.89 -8.13 -8.57
C GLN A 109 8.74 -9.60 -8.88
N THR A 110 9.10 -9.99 -10.10
CA THR A 110 9.12 -11.38 -10.55
C THR A 110 10.54 -11.90 -10.54
N PRO A 111 10.77 -13.21 -10.39
CA PRO A 111 12.11 -13.77 -10.49
C PRO A 111 12.70 -13.53 -11.87
N THR A 112 13.98 -13.18 -11.92
CA THR A 112 14.76 -13.03 -13.14
C THR A 112 15.34 -14.37 -13.60
N LEU A 113 15.65 -14.48 -14.90
CA LEU A 113 16.32 -15.66 -15.44
C LEU A 113 17.67 -15.87 -14.72
N GLY A 114 17.89 -17.10 -14.21
CA GLY A 114 19.10 -17.45 -13.48
C GLY A 114 19.07 -17.11 -11.98
N GLU A 115 18.05 -16.45 -11.49
CA GLU A 115 17.87 -16.24 -10.06
C GLU A 115 17.53 -17.56 -9.35
N PRO A 116 18.25 -17.92 -8.27
CA PRO A 116 17.94 -19.13 -7.51
C PRO A 116 16.64 -18.93 -6.73
N VAL A 117 15.58 -19.58 -7.18
CA VAL A 117 14.28 -19.58 -6.51
C VAL A 117 13.87 -21.01 -6.13
N ARG A 118 13.08 -21.11 -5.06
CA ARG A 118 12.48 -22.38 -4.66
C ARG A 118 11.05 -22.46 -5.16
N ALA A 119 10.67 -23.59 -5.72
CA ALA A 119 9.28 -23.90 -6.10
C ALA A 119 8.45 -24.11 -4.81
N ARG A 120 7.93 -23.04 -4.26
CA ARG A 120 7.12 -23.01 -3.04
C ARG A 120 6.09 -21.90 -3.15
N VAL A 121 4.85 -22.21 -2.79
CA VAL A 121 3.81 -21.18 -2.74
C VAL A 121 4.19 -20.10 -1.73
N THR A 122 4.16 -18.85 -2.18
CA THR A 122 4.42 -17.66 -1.37
C THR A 122 3.24 -16.69 -1.48
N TYR A 123 3.13 -15.80 -0.53
CA TYR A 123 2.02 -14.86 -0.41
C TYR A 123 2.54 -13.44 -0.22
N PRO A 124 2.99 -12.78 -1.30
CA PRO A 124 3.54 -11.41 -1.20
C PRO A 124 2.48 -10.42 -0.71
N TYR A 125 2.83 -9.66 0.31
CA TYR A 125 1.95 -8.62 0.86
C TYR A 125 2.75 -7.46 1.43
N ARG A 126 2.08 -6.33 1.62
CA ARG A 126 2.56 -5.17 2.38
C ARG A 126 1.45 -4.64 3.28
N VAL A 127 1.84 -4.23 4.45
CA VAL A 127 0.97 -3.53 5.40
C VAL A 127 1.65 -2.22 5.77
N LEU A 128 0.99 -1.12 5.44
CA LEU A 128 1.55 0.22 5.60
C LEU A 128 0.75 0.99 6.64
N SER A 129 1.43 1.63 7.55
CA SER A 129 0.84 2.62 8.47
C SER A 129 1.10 4.02 7.94
N MET A 130 0.09 4.84 7.88
CA MET A 130 0.18 6.24 7.47
C MET A 130 -0.87 7.08 8.21
N HIS A 131 -0.69 8.39 8.16
CA HIS A 131 -1.63 9.31 8.79
C HIS A 131 -3.07 9.08 8.29
N GLY A 132 -4.01 9.06 9.22
CA GLY A 132 -5.42 8.87 8.92
C GLY A 132 -5.98 10.01 8.07
N SER A 133 -6.83 9.66 7.11
CA SER A 133 -7.48 10.61 6.22
C SER A 133 -8.88 10.15 5.88
N ALA A 134 -9.79 11.09 5.66
CA ALA A 134 -11.12 10.81 5.12
C ALA A 134 -11.08 10.54 3.61
N LYS A 135 -9.95 10.83 2.94
CA LYS A 135 -9.79 10.58 1.51
C LYS A 135 -9.70 9.09 1.22
N PRO A 136 -10.25 8.61 0.10
CA PRO A 136 -10.09 7.23 -0.32
C PRO A 136 -8.62 6.91 -0.63
N VAL A 137 -8.23 5.68 -0.43
CA VAL A 137 -6.91 5.16 -0.77
C VAL A 137 -7.03 4.28 -2.01
N TYR A 138 -6.24 4.59 -3.02
CA TYR A 138 -6.16 3.83 -4.26
C TYR A 138 -4.80 3.14 -4.35
N VAL A 139 -4.81 1.84 -4.59
CA VAL A 139 -3.59 1.07 -4.84
C VAL A 139 -3.42 0.91 -6.35
N LYS A 140 -2.28 1.37 -6.86
CA LYS A 140 -1.90 1.31 -8.27
C LYS A 140 -0.76 0.32 -8.45
N LEU A 141 -1.04 -0.78 -9.13
CA LEU A 141 -0.02 -1.72 -9.53
C LEU A 141 0.66 -1.19 -10.80
N GLU A 142 1.91 -0.77 -10.69
CA GLU A 142 2.72 -0.41 -11.85
C GLU A 142 3.19 -1.68 -12.55
N GLY A 143 3.19 -1.63 -13.89
CA GLY A 143 3.51 -2.78 -14.71
C GLY A 143 4.91 -3.35 -14.46
N ARG A 144 5.11 -4.55 -14.99
CA ARG A 144 6.40 -5.26 -14.95
C ARG A 144 7.50 -4.39 -15.58
N PRO A 145 8.72 -4.44 -15.04
CA PRO A 145 9.86 -3.84 -15.70
C PRO A 145 10.13 -4.49 -17.05
#